data_9dce19d32522cc2a206b355d5db9057d
#
_entry.id   9dce19d32522cc2a206b355d5db9057d
#
_cell.length_a   1.000
_cell.length_b   1.000
_cell.length_c   1.000
_cell.angle_alpha   90.00
_cell.angle_beta   90.00
_cell.angle_gamma   90.00
#
_symmetry.space_group_name_H-M   'P 1'
#
loop_
_entity.id
_entity.type
_entity.pdbx_description
1 polymer ?
#
loop_
_entity_poly.entity_id
_entity_poly.type
_entity_poly.pdbx_seq_one_letter_code
_entity_poly.pdbx_strand_id
1 'polypeptide(L)'
;MITYLRCNEVSMEHIFQAFSLGFSDYSIRLTMEQDDFAARFFGPEGNSRSHSFLAMDEDQPIGLILGGIRQFDGYKTMRCGTLCIGPAYRGQGISNRLLELHKQTAISENCQQLWLEVITDNDRAVQFYKKHGYEVRYTLKYYNGTVPSISPAPSSPYMFKKLTFDDVADFRTTLTDCHIHWQSDTPYYANSTQEVFLGIYAVNQTRVGMIAMSAQGKINFLWVDPKHRNQGLGRTLLHKAAETQKVEKVYICLSDNNSLEGFIQKTGFSKDPIEQYEMCIPLDPTTSLISEND
;
A
#
# COMPACT_ATOMS: atom_id res chain seq x y z
N MET A 1 5.54 -33.96 6.93
CA MET A 1 5.14 -33.19 8.18
C MET A 1 5.32 -31.71 7.87
N ILE A 2 4.27 -30.88 8.07
CA ILE A 2 4.35 -29.45 7.75
C ILE A 2 5.22 -28.73 8.78
N THR A 3 6.24 -28.03 8.31
CA THR A 3 7.13 -27.18 9.11
C THR A 3 6.94 -25.70 8.73
N TYR A 4 7.29 -24.80 9.65
CA TYR A 4 7.14 -23.36 9.47
C TYR A 4 8.49 -22.69 9.76
N LEU A 5 9.08 -22.06 8.76
CA LEU A 5 10.39 -21.45 8.80
C LEU A 5 10.29 -19.93 8.60
N ARG A 6 11.21 -19.18 9.21
CA ARG A 6 11.34 -17.76 8.85
C ARG A 6 11.94 -17.62 7.45
N CYS A 7 11.45 -16.63 6.69
CA CYS A 7 11.94 -16.43 5.33
C CYS A 7 13.42 -16.03 5.23
N ASN A 8 14.06 -15.58 6.30
CA ASN A 8 15.51 -15.34 6.35
C ASN A 8 16.33 -16.64 6.51
N GLU A 9 15.70 -17.75 6.82
CA GLU A 9 16.33 -19.08 6.97
C GLU A 9 16.26 -19.93 5.68
N VAL A 10 15.54 -19.45 4.66
CA VAL A 10 15.32 -20.16 3.39
C VAL A 10 15.78 -19.35 2.19
N SER A 11 15.90 -19.96 1.01
CA SER A 11 16.27 -19.26 -0.22
C SER A 11 15.14 -18.36 -0.74
N MET A 12 15.48 -17.37 -1.56
CA MET A 12 14.48 -16.55 -2.26
C MET A 12 13.66 -17.38 -3.25
N GLU A 13 14.26 -18.41 -3.81
CA GLU A 13 13.60 -19.36 -4.70
C GLU A 13 12.42 -20.07 -4.01
N HIS A 14 12.61 -20.60 -2.80
CA HIS A 14 11.52 -21.22 -2.03
C HIS A 14 10.40 -20.24 -1.70
N ILE A 15 10.74 -18.99 -1.34
CA ILE A 15 9.75 -17.94 -1.06
C ILE A 15 8.93 -17.65 -2.32
N PHE A 16 9.58 -17.51 -3.45
CA PHE A 16 8.93 -17.24 -4.74
C PHE A 16 8.10 -18.43 -5.24
N GLN A 17 8.56 -19.65 -5.04
CA GLN A 17 7.81 -20.87 -5.36
C GLN A 17 6.50 -20.94 -4.55
N ALA A 18 6.54 -20.68 -3.23
CA ALA A 18 5.32 -20.63 -2.41
C ALA A 18 4.36 -19.53 -2.85
N PHE A 19 4.88 -18.35 -3.21
CA PHE A 19 4.08 -17.26 -3.76
C PHE A 19 3.41 -17.69 -5.07
N SER A 20 4.16 -18.19 -6.02
CA SER A 20 3.65 -18.62 -7.32
C SER A 20 2.62 -19.74 -7.20
N LEU A 21 2.89 -20.73 -6.33
CA LEU A 21 1.95 -21.82 -6.05
C LEU A 21 0.66 -21.29 -5.41
N GLY A 22 0.78 -20.38 -4.43
CA GLY A 22 -0.36 -19.85 -3.69
C GLY A 22 -1.32 -19.00 -4.54
N PHE A 23 -0.82 -18.37 -5.60
CA PHE A 23 -1.57 -17.55 -6.54
C PHE A 23 -1.85 -18.23 -7.89
N SER A 24 -1.52 -19.52 -8.04
CA SER A 24 -1.66 -20.24 -9.31
C SER A 24 -3.09 -20.31 -9.85
N ASP A 25 -4.10 -20.28 -8.98
CA ASP A 25 -5.54 -20.27 -9.31
C ASP A 25 -6.24 -18.94 -9.00
N TYR A 26 -5.47 -17.88 -8.75
CA TYR A 26 -6.04 -16.57 -8.40
C TYR A 26 -6.64 -15.89 -9.63
N SER A 27 -7.78 -15.20 -9.46
CA SER A 27 -8.51 -14.52 -10.54
C SER A 27 -7.69 -13.43 -11.24
N ILE A 28 -6.79 -12.79 -10.51
CA ILE A 28 -5.83 -11.84 -11.07
C ILE A 28 -4.51 -12.58 -11.27
N ARG A 29 -4.13 -12.82 -12.52
CA ARG A 29 -2.84 -13.46 -12.82
C ARG A 29 -1.68 -12.55 -12.39
N LEU A 30 -0.96 -13.00 -11.39
CA LEU A 30 0.29 -12.38 -10.93
C LEU A 30 1.47 -13.06 -11.64
N THR A 31 1.70 -12.70 -12.90
CA THR A 31 2.90 -13.17 -13.63
C THR A 31 4.02 -12.19 -13.39
N MET A 32 5.06 -12.63 -12.71
CA MET A 32 6.30 -11.87 -12.52
C MET A 32 7.46 -12.84 -12.34
N GLU A 33 8.65 -12.40 -12.64
CA GLU A 33 9.88 -13.14 -12.40
C GLU A 33 10.31 -13.00 -10.93
N GLN A 34 11.18 -13.91 -10.48
CA GLN A 34 11.64 -13.93 -9.08
C GLN A 34 12.31 -12.61 -8.66
N ASP A 35 13.11 -12.02 -9.53
CA ASP A 35 13.83 -10.78 -9.23
C ASP A 35 12.87 -9.60 -9.09
N ASP A 36 11.83 -9.53 -9.95
CA ASP A 36 10.77 -8.52 -9.87
C ASP A 36 9.95 -8.69 -8.58
N PHE A 37 9.64 -9.94 -8.21
CA PHE A 37 8.99 -10.26 -6.94
C PHE A 37 9.83 -9.77 -5.76
N ALA A 38 11.12 -10.12 -5.73
CA ALA A 38 12.01 -9.74 -4.66
C ALA A 38 12.14 -8.20 -4.56
N ALA A 39 12.40 -7.54 -5.70
CA ALA A 39 12.54 -6.10 -5.79
C ALA A 39 11.27 -5.36 -5.32
N ARG A 40 10.08 -5.85 -5.68
CA ARG A 40 8.81 -5.24 -5.31
C ARG A 40 8.45 -5.50 -3.85
N PHE A 41 8.38 -6.78 -3.45
CA PHE A 41 7.81 -7.17 -2.15
C PHE A 41 8.74 -6.87 -0.98
N PHE A 42 10.06 -6.99 -1.16
CA PHE A 42 11.05 -6.65 -0.14
C PHE A 42 11.67 -5.25 -0.32
N GLY A 43 11.23 -4.52 -1.35
CA GLY A 43 11.54 -3.12 -1.57
C GLY A 43 10.38 -2.23 -1.10
N PRO A 44 9.65 -1.56 -2.03
CA PRO A 44 8.63 -0.56 -1.70
C PRO A 44 7.45 -1.11 -0.88
N GLU A 45 7.06 -2.37 -1.05
CA GLU A 45 5.99 -2.98 -0.21
C GLU A 45 6.39 -3.07 1.27
N GLY A 46 7.70 -3.02 1.58
CA GLY A 46 8.23 -2.91 2.93
C GLY A 46 8.20 -4.21 3.74
N ASN A 47 8.02 -5.38 3.09
CA ASN A 47 8.12 -6.65 3.79
C ASN A 47 9.58 -6.97 4.16
N SER A 48 9.77 -7.75 5.22
CA SER A 48 11.06 -8.22 5.69
C SER A 48 11.09 -9.74 5.77
N ARG A 49 12.16 -10.36 5.33
CA ARG A 49 12.34 -11.81 5.45
C ARG A 49 12.32 -12.28 6.90
N SER A 50 12.80 -11.46 7.84
CA SER A 50 12.78 -11.77 9.28
C SER A 50 11.37 -11.71 9.90
N HIS A 51 10.43 -10.99 9.27
CA HIS A 51 9.04 -10.88 9.73
C HIS A 51 8.07 -11.72 8.91
N SER A 52 8.59 -12.53 7.99
CA SER A 52 7.83 -13.36 7.06
C SER A 52 8.07 -14.84 7.33
N PHE A 53 7.07 -15.68 7.02
CA PHE A 53 7.15 -17.12 7.27
C PHE A 53 6.73 -17.93 6.05
N LEU A 54 7.39 -19.05 5.88
CA LEU A 54 7.14 -20.07 4.87
C LEU A 54 6.63 -21.35 5.51
N ALA A 55 5.59 -21.95 4.95
CA ALA A 55 5.16 -23.30 5.29
C ALA A 55 5.74 -24.28 4.27
N MET A 56 6.35 -25.35 4.76
CA MET A 56 6.99 -26.41 3.97
C MET A 56 6.32 -27.75 4.25
N ASP A 57 6.06 -28.55 3.22
CA ASP A 57 5.78 -29.97 3.35
C ASP A 57 7.02 -30.72 2.81
N GLU A 58 7.81 -31.28 3.74
CA GLU A 58 9.15 -31.75 3.45
C GLU A 58 9.99 -30.65 2.75
N ASP A 59 10.42 -30.86 1.52
CA ASP A 59 11.20 -29.90 0.72
C ASP A 59 10.33 -28.99 -0.16
N GLN A 60 8.99 -29.13 -0.12
CA GLN A 60 8.09 -28.38 -0.97
C GLN A 60 7.54 -27.14 -0.25
N PRO A 61 7.77 -25.90 -0.77
CA PRO A 61 7.13 -24.69 -0.25
C PRO A 61 5.65 -24.67 -0.63
N ILE A 62 4.76 -24.62 0.39
CA ILE A 62 3.32 -24.79 0.21
C ILE A 62 2.48 -23.60 0.66
N GLY A 63 3.06 -22.67 1.38
CA GLY A 63 2.36 -21.48 1.86
C GLY A 63 3.31 -20.39 2.35
N LEU A 64 2.85 -19.16 2.29
CA LEU A 64 3.66 -17.97 2.57
C LEU A 64 2.84 -16.92 3.28
N ILE A 65 3.43 -16.27 4.30
CA ILE A 65 2.98 -14.98 4.80
C ILE A 65 4.15 -13.99 4.77
N LEU A 66 3.93 -12.82 4.14
CA LEU A 66 4.89 -11.73 4.14
C LEU A 66 4.47 -10.67 5.18
N GLY A 67 5.43 -10.23 5.97
CA GLY A 67 5.25 -9.24 7.01
C GLY A 67 6.25 -8.09 6.90
N GLY A 68 5.77 -6.87 7.11
CA GLY A 68 6.59 -5.67 7.16
C GLY A 68 6.16 -4.74 8.29
N ILE A 69 7.12 -4.08 8.94
CA ILE A 69 6.87 -3.18 10.08
C ILE A 69 7.30 -1.77 9.72
N ARG A 70 6.44 -0.79 9.99
CA ARG A 70 6.75 0.64 9.92
C ARG A 70 5.79 1.48 10.77
N GLN A 71 6.09 2.77 10.90
CA GLN A 71 5.10 3.73 11.38
C GLN A 71 4.03 3.93 10.29
N PHE A 72 2.76 3.80 10.67
CA PHE A 72 1.64 3.96 9.78
C PHE A 72 0.42 4.47 10.54
N ASP A 73 -0.16 5.60 10.10
CA ASP A 73 -1.25 6.31 10.79
C ASP A 73 -0.99 6.57 12.28
N GLY A 74 0.27 6.89 12.63
CA GLY A 74 0.67 7.20 14.00
C GLY A 74 0.99 6.00 14.89
N TYR A 75 0.90 4.76 14.36
CA TYR A 75 1.13 3.53 15.11
C TYR A 75 2.28 2.72 14.53
N LYS A 76 3.07 2.05 15.40
CA LYS A 76 3.98 0.99 14.95
C LYS A 76 3.14 -0.18 14.46
N THR A 77 3.12 -0.39 13.15
CA THR A 77 2.20 -1.30 12.46
C THR A 77 2.95 -2.43 11.80
N MET A 78 2.49 -3.67 12.01
CA MET A 78 2.90 -4.81 11.19
C MET A 78 1.82 -5.09 10.15
N ARG A 79 2.21 -4.99 8.86
CA ARG A 79 1.32 -5.28 7.74
C ARG A 79 1.53 -6.70 7.23
N CYS A 80 0.44 -7.41 6.98
CA CYS A 80 0.45 -8.63 6.19
C CYS A 80 0.43 -8.25 4.70
N GLY A 81 1.60 -8.28 4.04
CA GLY A 81 1.74 -7.94 2.63
C GLY A 81 1.24 -9.01 1.68
N THR A 82 1.18 -10.26 2.14
CA THR A 82 0.66 -11.41 1.40
C THR A 82 0.40 -12.55 2.38
N LEU A 83 -0.70 -13.27 2.18
CA LEU A 83 -0.95 -14.59 2.79
C LEU A 83 -1.53 -15.49 1.71
N CYS A 84 -0.80 -16.53 1.34
CA CYS A 84 -1.23 -17.47 0.32
C CYS A 84 -0.86 -18.92 0.67
N ILE A 85 -1.70 -19.85 0.23
CA ILE A 85 -1.53 -21.29 0.43
C ILE A 85 -1.78 -21.98 -0.91
N GLY A 86 -0.92 -22.92 -1.27
CA GLY A 86 -1.08 -23.75 -2.46
C GLY A 86 -2.45 -24.43 -2.49
N PRO A 87 -3.16 -24.46 -3.63
CA PRO A 87 -4.55 -24.95 -3.71
C PRO A 87 -4.78 -26.32 -3.06
N ALA A 88 -3.87 -27.28 -3.28
CA ALA A 88 -3.97 -28.62 -2.73
C ALA A 88 -3.80 -28.71 -1.19
N TYR A 89 -3.27 -27.67 -0.57
CA TYR A 89 -2.96 -27.62 0.87
C TYR A 89 -3.95 -26.74 1.67
N ARG A 90 -4.96 -26.19 1.01
CA ARG A 90 -5.99 -25.38 1.67
C ARG A 90 -6.90 -26.22 2.56
N GLY A 91 -7.49 -25.59 3.57
CA GLY A 91 -8.40 -26.28 4.51
C GLY A 91 -7.70 -27.07 5.62
N GLN A 92 -6.36 -27.13 5.62
CA GLN A 92 -5.56 -27.90 6.59
C GLN A 92 -5.02 -27.06 7.77
N GLY A 93 -5.53 -25.85 7.97
CA GLY A 93 -5.12 -24.98 9.08
C GLY A 93 -3.83 -24.21 8.87
N ILE A 94 -3.13 -24.36 7.73
CA ILE A 94 -1.82 -23.72 7.47
C ILE A 94 -1.92 -22.19 7.54
N SER A 95 -2.97 -21.59 6.96
CA SER A 95 -3.18 -20.13 7.02
C SER A 95 -3.39 -19.62 8.43
N ASN A 96 -4.07 -20.40 9.30
CA ASN A 96 -4.23 -20.06 10.72
C ASN A 96 -2.87 -19.99 11.40
N ARG A 97 -2.03 -21.00 11.18
CA ARG A 97 -0.71 -21.06 11.82
C ARG A 97 0.22 -19.96 11.31
N LEU A 98 0.23 -19.68 10.02
CA LEU A 98 1.02 -18.56 9.46
C LEU A 98 0.57 -17.21 10.01
N LEU A 99 -0.75 -16.97 10.12
CA LEU A 99 -1.29 -15.73 10.68
C LEU A 99 -0.98 -15.61 12.17
N GLU A 100 -1.00 -16.72 12.92
CA GLU A 100 -0.61 -16.75 14.32
C GLU A 100 0.87 -16.38 14.53
N LEU A 101 1.78 -16.94 13.73
CA LEU A 101 3.21 -16.58 13.74
C LEU A 101 3.43 -15.11 13.41
N HIS A 102 2.66 -14.57 12.47
CA HIS A 102 2.69 -13.16 12.12
C HIS A 102 2.25 -12.28 13.31
N LYS A 103 1.15 -12.64 13.97
CA LYS A 103 0.64 -11.93 15.15
C LYS A 103 1.64 -11.99 16.31
N GLN A 104 2.22 -13.18 16.59
CA GLN A 104 3.24 -13.35 17.61
C GLN A 104 4.48 -12.49 17.35
N THR A 105 4.90 -12.40 16.07
CA THR A 105 5.99 -11.51 15.66
C THR A 105 5.64 -10.04 15.89
N ALA A 106 4.43 -9.60 15.55
CA ALA A 106 3.99 -8.24 15.80
C ALA A 106 4.02 -7.88 17.30
N ILE A 107 3.58 -8.80 18.16
CA ILE A 107 3.61 -8.62 19.63
C ILE A 107 5.06 -8.54 20.12
N SER A 108 5.93 -9.46 19.69
CA SER A 108 7.36 -9.46 20.09
C SER A 108 8.11 -8.22 19.63
N GLU A 109 7.70 -7.63 18.52
CA GLU A 109 8.23 -6.38 17.97
C GLU A 109 7.58 -5.12 18.57
N ASN A 110 6.69 -5.27 19.55
CA ASN A 110 5.93 -4.17 20.16
C ASN A 110 5.14 -3.35 19.12
N CYS A 111 4.54 -4.01 18.13
CA CYS A 111 3.61 -3.35 17.24
C CYS A 111 2.30 -3.04 17.98
N GLN A 112 1.67 -1.94 17.59
CA GLN A 112 0.43 -1.44 18.20
C GLN A 112 -0.81 -1.88 17.42
N GLN A 113 -0.60 -2.31 16.16
CA GLN A 113 -1.68 -2.85 15.32
C GLN A 113 -1.15 -3.78 14.24
N LEU A 114 -2.04 -4.65 13.77
CA LEU A 114 -1.91 -5.43 12.54
C LEU A 114 -2.73 -4.78 11.44
N TRP A 115 -2.23 -4.84 10.21
CA TRP A 115 -2.86 -4.25 9.02
C TRP A 115 -2.77 -5.17 7.82
N LEU A 116 -3.77 -5.12 6.95
CA LEU A 116 -3.76 -5.81 5.65
C LEU A 116 -4.71 -5.14 4.67
N GLU A 117 -4.51 -5.43 3.38
CA GLU A 117 -5.47 -5.15 2.32
C GLU A 117 -6.00 -6.47 1.74
N VAL A 118 -7.31 -6.51 1.45
CA VAL A 118 -7.97 -7.68 0.84
C VAL A 118 -9.00 -7.25 -0.19
N ILE A 119 -9.04 -7.90 -1.35
CA ILE A 119 -10.06 -7.64 -2.38
C ILE A 119 -11.44 -7.88 -1.80
N THR A 120 -12.36 -6.93 -2.00
CA THR A 120 -13.71 -6.95 -1.43
C THR A 120 -14.52 -8.18 -1.85
N ASP A 121 -14.34 -8.63 -3.09
CA ASP A 121 -15.02 -9.79 -3.67
C ASP A 121 -14.39 -11.14 -3.27
N ASN A 122 -13.29 -11.13 -2.50
CA ASN A 122 -12.70 -12.34 -1.93
C ASN A 122 -13.35 -12.68 -0.58
N ASP A 123 -14.64 -13.04 -0.62
CA ASP A 123 -15.44 -13.36 0.58
C ASP A 123 -14.74 -14.33 1.52
N ARG A 124 -14.09 -15.36 0.97
CA ARG A 124 -13.36 -16.35 1.75
C ARG A 124 -12.26 -15.72 2.59
N ALA A 125 -11.45 -14.86 2.00
CA ALA A 125 -10.36 -14.18 2.71
C ALA A 125 -10.92 -13.14 3.70
N VAL A 126 -11.94 -12.37 3.31
CA VAL A 126 -12.61 -11.39 4.19
C VAL A 126 -13.16 -12.08 5.44
N GLN A 127 -13.89 -13.19 5.29
CA GLN A 127 -14.44 -13.94 6.41
C GLN A 127 -13.32 -14.57 7.28
N PHE A 128 -12.24 -15.05 6.65
CA PHE A 128 -11.08 -15.56 7.35
C PHE A 128 -10.49 -14.49 8.26
N TYR A 129 -10.21 -13.28 7.76
CA TYR A 129 -9.65 -12.20 8.55
C TYR A 129 -10.61 -11.71 9.64
N LYS A 130 -11.91 -11.57 9.34
CA LYS A 130 -12.93 -11.23 10.37
C LYS A 130 -12.96 -12.24 11.51
N LYS A 131 -12.89 -13.55 11.21
CA LYS A 131 -12.81 -14.61 12.23
C LYS A 131 -11.58 -14.47 13.14
N HIS A 132 -10.50 -13.88 12.64
CA HIS A 132 -9.27 -13.62 13.40
C HIS A 132 -9.24 -12.25 14.08
N GLY A 133 -10.38 -11.54 14.11
CA GLY A 133 -10.54 -10.28 14.81
C GLY A 133 -10.20 -9.03 14.00
N TYR A 134 -9.94 -9.15 12.70
CA TYR A 134 -9.75 -7.98 11.85
C TYR A 134 -11.09 -7.29 11.56
N GLU A 135 -11.09 -5.96 11.66
CA GLU A 135 -12.21 -5.11 11.31
C GLU A 135 -11.87 -4.25 10.09
N VAL A 136 -12.87 -3.99 9.24
CA VAL A 136 -12.72 -3.08 8.11
C VAL A 136 -12.58 -1.65 8.64
N ARG A 137 -11.52 -0.96 8.20
CA ARG A 137 -11.27 0.45 8.52
C ARG A 137 -11.59 1.36 7.37
N TYR A 138 -11.15 1.00 6.16
CA TYR A 138 -11.35 1.79 4.96
C TYR A 138 -11.65 0.87 3.77
N THR A 139 -12.29 1.46 2.75
CA THR A 139 -12.43 0.85 1.42
C THR A 139 -11.55 1.60 0.45
N LEU A 140 -10.60 0.90 -0.17
CA LEU A 140 -9.73 1.43 -1.21
C LEU A 140 -10.42 1.32 -2.56
N LYS A 141 -10.51 2.44 -3.26
CA LYS A 141 -11.08 2.58 -4.60
C LYS A 141 -10.00 2.99 -5.58
N TYR A 142 -9.96 2.33 -6.71
CA TYR A 142 -8.97 2.58 -7.75
C TYR A 142 -9.60 3.37 -8.89
N TYR A 143 -8.87 4.37 -9.37
CA TYR A 143 -9.30 5.22 -10.48
C TYR A 143 -8.17 5.31 -11.50
N ASN A 144 -8.54 5.28 -12.77
CA ASN A 144 -7.62 5.48 -13.87
C ASN A 144 -8.21 6.46 -14.89
N GLY A 145 -7.36 7.17 -15.62
CA GLY A 145 -7.81 8.15 -16.57
C GLY A 145 -6.69 8.62 -17.48
N THR A 146 -7.09 9.33 -18.52
CA THR A 146 -6.14 10.07 -19.35
C THR A 146 -5.90 11.44 -18.72
N VAL A 147 -4.68 11.93 -18.83
CA VAL A 147 -4.33 13.28 -18.37
C VAL A 147 -5.25 14.30 -19.02
N PRO A 148 -6.01 15.08 -18.25
CA PRO A 148 -6.98 16.00 -18.84
C PRO A 148 -6.27 17.08 -19.64
N SER A 149 -6.81 17.40 -20.82
CA SER A 149 -6.39 18.58 -21.56
C SER A 149 -6.55 19.83 -20.68
N ILE A 150 -5.53 20.68 -20.64
CA ILE A 150 -5.62 21.91 -19.85
C ILE A 150 -6.29 22.99 -20.68
N SER A 151 -7.29 23.66 -20.13
CA SER A 151 -7.54 25.07 -20.45
C SER A 151 -6.32 25.89 -19.98
N PRO A 152 -5.97 26.98 -20.70
CA PRO A 152 -4.77 27.75 -20.36
C PRO A 152 -4.67 28.00 -18.87
N ALA A 153 -3.43 27.88 -18.36
CA ALA A 153 -3.13 28.05 -16.93
C ALA A 153 -3.89 29.27 -16.40
N PRO A 154 -4.46 29.19 -15.21
CA PRO A 154 -5.07 30.37 -14.62
C PRO A 154 -4.08 31.53 -14.78
N SER A 155 -4.57 32.66 -15.26
CA SER A 155 -3.85 33.96 -15.33
C SER A 155 -3.57 34.45 -13.92
N SER A 156 -2.74 33.73 -13.19
CA SER A 156 -2.68 33.78 -11.75
C SER A 156 -1.22 33.86 -11.30
N PRO A 157 -0.96 34.58 -10.21
CA PRO A 157 0.36 34.79 -9.66
C PRO A 157 0.95 33.56 -8.93
N TYR A 158 0.62 32.34 -9.38
CA TYR A 158 1.13 31.11 -8.79
C TYR A 158 2.45 30.70 -9.45
N MET A 159 3.42 30.28 -8.61
CA MET A 159 4.71 29.76 -9.05
C MET A 159 4.76 28.26 -8.86
N PHE A 160 5.28 27.54 -9.87
CA PHE A 160 5.55 26.12 -9.80
C PHE A 160 7.03 25.91 -9.44
N LYS A 161 7.28 25.02 -8.47
CA LYS A 161 8.63 24.62 -8.08
C LYS A 161 8.74 23.11 -8.08
N LYS A 162 9.90 22.60 -8.50
CA LYS A 162 10.28 21.21 -8.24
C LYS A 162 10.56 21.08 -6.74
N LEU A 163 10.05 19.99 -6.16
CA LEU A 163 10.25 19.65 -4.76
C LEU A 163 11.21 18.47 -4.64
N THR A 164 11.69 18.24 -3.43
CA THR A 164 12.42 17.03 -3.02
C THR A 164 11.46 16.04 -2.38
N PHE A 165 11.92 14.80 -2.17
CA PHE A 165 11.20 13.83 -1.35
C PHE A 165 10.95 14.36 0.07
N ASP A 166 11.97 14.97 0.69
CA ASP A 166 11.89 15.51 2.05
C ASP A 166 10.82 16.60 2.17
N ASP A 167 10.68 17.48 1.17
CA ASP A 167 9.62 18.49 1.13
C ASP A 167 8.22 17.88 1.21
N VAL A 168 8.02 16.69 0.57
CA VAL A 168 6.74 15.97 0.58
C VAL A 168 6.56 15.21 1.89
N ALA A 169 7.61 14.53 2.37
CA ALA A 169 7.58 13.78 3.61
C ALA A 169 7.30 14.69 4.82
N ASP A 170 7.99 15.83 4.92
CA ASP A 170 7.76 16.82 5.98
C ASP A 170 6.33 17.37 5.93
N PHE A 171 5.85 17.71 4.73
CA PHE A 171 4.48 18.19 4.59
C PHE A 171 3.45 17.11 4.97
N ARG A 172 3.70 15.85 4.62
CA ARG A 172 2.82 14.72 4.97
C ARG A 172 2.62 14.62 6.49
N THR A 173 3.66 14.90 7.29
CA THR A 173 3.56 14.87 8.77
C THR A 173 2.61 15.93 9.33
N THR A 174 2.34 16.99 8.59
CA THR A 174 1.40 18.05 9.01
C THR A 174 -0.08 17.69 8.76
N LEU A 175 -0.35 16.62 8.02
CA LEU A 175 -1.70 16.17 7.68
C LEU A 175 -2.14 15.07 8.66
N THR A 176 -2.82 15.46 9.74
CA THR A 176 -3.26 14.54 10.80
C THR A 176 -4.57 13.82 10.49
N ASP A 177 -5.45 14.43 9.66
CA ASP A 177 -6.81 13.94 9.41
C ASP A 177 -6.98 13.31 8.03
N CYS A 178 -5.87 12.86 7.42
CA CYS A 178 -5.87 12.27 6.09
C CYS A 178 -5.20 10.90 6.12
N HIS A 179 -6.01 9.85 5.98
CA HIS A 179 -5.49 8.50 5.76
C HIS A 179 -4.96 8.37 4.32
N ILE A 180 -3.74 7.89 4.19
CA ILE A 180 -3.11 7.51 2.91
C ILE A 180 -2.73 6.04 3.03
N HIS A 181 -3.28 5.22 2.14
CA HIS A 181 -3.05 3.78 2.20
C HIS A 181 -1.56 3.41 2.05
N TRP A 182 -1.20 2.23 2.53
CA TRP A 182 0.19 1.77 2.64
C TRP A 182 1.04 2.02 1.39
N GLN A 183 0.52 1.68 0.22
CA GLN A 183 1.25 1.77 -1.05
C GLN A 183 1.32 3.17 -1.67
N SER A 184 0.74 4.20 -1.04
CA SER A 184 0.85 5.60 -1.47
C SER A 184 1.43 6.51 -0.39
N ASP A 185 1.69 5.98 0.81
CA ASP A 185 2.36 6.73 1.87
C ASP A 185 3.85 6.89 1.59
N THR A 186 4.47 7.91 2.15
CA THR A 186 5.84 8.34 1.84
C THR A 186 6.89 7.24 1.93
N PRO A 187 6.86 6.30 2.89
CA PRO A 187 7.85 5.22 2.93
C PRO A 187 7.83 4.30 1.70
N TYR A 188 6.69 4.20 1.00
CA TYR A 188 6.58 3.34 -0.18
C TYR A 188 7.46 3.80 -1.34
N TYR A 189 7.64 5.12 -1.50
CA TYR A 189 8.43 5.69 -2.59
C TYR A 189 9.69 6.45 -2.12
N ALA A 190 10.08 6.30 -0.85
CA ALA A 190 11.24 6.97 -0.26
C ALA A 190 12.55 6.69 -1.02
N ASN A 191 12.71 5.47 -1.52
CA ASN A 191 13.90 5.04 -2.26
C ASN A 191 13.72 5.12 -3.78
N SER A 192 12.61 5.66 -4.27
CA SER A 192 12.37 5.81 -5.70
C SER A 192 13.16 6.99 -6.27
N THR A 193 13.92 6.74 -7.33
CA THR A 193 14.62 7.78 -8.09
C THR A 193 13.81 8.30 -9.28
N GLN A 194 12.63 7.72 -9.51
CA GLN A 194 11.79 7.97 -10.67
C GLN A 194 10.51 8.75 -10.35
N GLU A 195 10.39 9.25 -9.12
CA GLU A 195 9.26 10.08 -8.72
C GLU A 195 9.47 11.54 -9.14
N VAL A 196 8.40 12.20 -9.57
CA VAL A 196 8.36 13.65 -9.71
C VAL A 196 7.58 14.27 -8.55
N PHE A 197 8.16 15.29 -7.97
CA PHE A 197 7.56 16.10 -6.91
C PHE A 197 7.43 17.55 -7.36
N LEU A 198 6.21 18.09 -7.39
CA LEU A 198 5.94 19.47 -7.79
C LEU A 198 5.10 20.18 -6.73
N GLY A 199 5.42 21.43 -6.49
CA GLY A 199 4.67 22.32 -5.61
C GLY A 199 4.14 23.55 -6.33
N ILE A 200 3.01 24.08 -5.86
CA ILE A 200 2.48 25.38 -6.25
C ILE A 200 2.58 26.33 -5.04
N TYR A 201 3.05 27.53 -5.30
CA TYR A 201 3.21 28.56 -4.31
C TYR A 201 2.45 29.83 -4.71
N ALA A 202 1.76 30.44 -3.76
CA ALA A 202 1.17 31.76 -3.92
C ALA A 202 2.26 32.86 -3.91
N VAL A 203 1.86 34.10 -4.23
CA VAL A 203 2.79 35.27 -4.27
C VAL A 203 3.56 35.47 -2.96
N ASN A 204 2.90 35.20 -1.84
CA ASN A 204 3.51 35.30 -0.52
C ASN A 204 4.42 34.12 -0.16
N GLN A 205 4.82 33.29 -1.14
CA GLN A 205 5.63 32.09 -0.99
C GLN A 205 4.99 30.96 -0.14
N THR A 206 3.72 31.05 0.17
CA THR A 206 3.00 29.95 0.85
C THR A 206 2.74 28.82 -0.14
N ARG A 207 3.05 27.58 0.25
CA ARG A 207 2.73 26.39 -0.53
C ARG A 207 1.22 26.16 -0.50
N VAL A 208 0.58 26.13 -1.66
CA VAL A 208 -0.87 26.00 -1.81
C VAL A 208 -1.29 24.74 -2.56
N GLY A 209 -0.34 23.95 -3.02
CA GLY A 209 -0.60 22.66 -3.64
C GLY A 209 0.68 21.85 -3.87
N MET A 210 0.54 20.54 -3.97
CA MET A 210 1.64 19.65 -4.30
C MET A 210 1.14 18.33 -4.88
N ILE A 211 2.03 17.67 -5.65
CA ILE A 211 1.82 16.34 -6.22
C ILE A 211 3.10 15.53 -6.14
N ALA A 212 2.95 14.22 -5.87
CA ALA A 212 3.95 13.19 -6.07
C ALA A 212 3.43 12.17 -7.07
N MET A 213 4.19 11.90 -8.15
CA MET A 213 3.79 10.99 -9.22
C MET A 213 4.96 10.11 -9.65
N SER A 214 4.71 8.80 -9.81
CA SER A 214 5.71 7.86 -10.32
C SER A 214 5.91 7.97 -11.84
N ALA A 215 7.00 7.40 -12.34
CA ALA A 215 7.28 7.30 -13.77
C ALA A 215 6.23 6.50 -14.56
N GLN A 216 5.43 5.66 -13.88
CA GLN A 216 4.34 4.90 -14.49
C GLN A 216 3.00 5.63 -14.43
N GLY A 217 2.95 6.88 -13.94
CA GLY A 217 1.73 7.68 -13.84
C GLY A 217 0.88 7.41 -12.59
N LYS A 218 1.41 6.72 -11.59
CA LYS A 218 0.73 6.59 -10.31
C LYS A 218 0.81 7.91 -9.54
N ILE A 219 -0.34 8.45 -9.16
CA ILE A 219 -0.45 9.59 -8.28
C ILE A 219 -0.37 9.06 -6.84
N ASN A 220 0.79 9.19 -6.20
CA ASN A 220 0.99 8.78 -4.81
C ASN A 220 0.40 9.81 -3.84
N PHE A 221 0.51 11.09 -4.18
CA PHE A 221 0.00 12.18 -3.36
C PHE A 221 -0.46 13.34 -4.24
N LEU A 222 -1.61 13.94 -3.90
CA LEU A 222 -2.12 15.16 -4.51
C LEU A 222 -2.85 15.98 -3.45
N TRP A 223 -2.43 17.20 -3.24
CA TRP A 223 -3.05 18.09 -2.28
C TRP A 223 -3.14 19.51 -2.81
N VAL A 224 -4.25 20.19 -2.52
CA VAL A 224 -4.46 21.62 -2.75
C VAL A 224 -5.11 22.21 -1.49
N ASP A 225 -4.53 23.30 -0.99
CA ASP A 225 -5.05 24.06 0.15
C ASP A 225 -6.54 24.35 -0.02
N PRO A 226 -7.38 24.04 0.96
CA PRO A 226 -8.83 24.25 0.87
C PRO A 226 -9.24 25.65 0.38
N LYS A 227 -8.51 26.70 0.80
CA LYS A 227 -8.78 28.10 0.41
C LYS A 227 -8.44 28.39 -1.06
N HIS A 228 -7.67 27.53 -1.71
CA HIS A 228 -7.21 27.69 -3.09
C HIS A 228 -7.82 26.62 -4.03
N ARG A 229 -8.79 25.83 -3.54
CA ARG A 229 -9.52 24.84 -4.37
C ARG A 229 -10.43 25.53 -5.38
N ASN A 230 -10.89 24.77 -6.37
CA ASN A 230 -11.77 25.20 -7.46
C ASN A 230 -11.17 26.30 -8.40
N GLN A 231 -9.85 26.51 -8.35
CA GLN A 231 -9.10 27.45 -9.20
C GLN A 231 -8.27 26.74 -10.27
N GLY A 232 -8.50 25.45 -10.52
CA GLY A 232 -7.78 24.66 -11.53
C GLY A 232 -6.41 24.13 -11.08
N LEU A 233 -5.92 24.47 -9.88
CA LEU A 233 -4.56 24.14 -9.43
C LEU A 233 -4.27 22.64 -9.42
N GLY A 234 -5.23 21.80 -8.98
CA GLY A 234 -5.08 20.35 -8.99
C GLY A 234 -4.91 19.77 -10.38
N ARG A 235 -5.69 20.29 -11.37
CA ARG A 235 -5.54 19.89 -12.79
C ARG A 235 -4.19 20.31 -13.33
N THR A 236 -3.73 21.52 -13.00
CA THR A 236 -2.43 22.02 -13.47
C THR A 236 -1.27 21.21 -12.87
N LEU A 237 -1.33 20.83 -11.57
CA LEU A 237 -0.35 19.93 -10.95
C LEU A 237 -0.30 18.58 -11.68
N LEU A 238 -1.47 17.97 -11.87
CA LEU A 238 -1.59 16.68 -12.55
C LEU A 238 -0.98 16.70 -13.94
N HIS A 239 -1.33 17.71 -14.74
CA HIS A 239 -0.80 17.85 -16.10
C HIS A 239 0.72 18.05 -16.10
N LYS A 240 1.25 18.98 -15.29
CA LYS A 240 2.69 19.24 -15.24
C LYS A 240 3.49 18.03 -14.74
N ALA A 241 2.96 17.27 -13.79
CA ALA A 241 3.60 16.04 -13.34
C ALA A 241 3.60 14.98 -14.44
N ALA A 242 2.48 14.79 -15.13
CA ALA A 242 2.37 13.85 -16.24
C ALA A 242 3.24 14.23 -17.45
N GLU A 243 3.31 15.52 -17.78
CA GLU A 243 4.22 16.06 -18.80
C GLU A 243 5.69 15.77 -18.44
N THR A 244 6.07 15.99 -17.18
CA THR A 244 7.42 15.72 -16.68
C THR A 244 7.76 14.24 -16.76
N GLN A 245 6.81 13.37 -16.42
CA GLN A 245 6.96 11.91 -16.49
C GLN A 245 6.73 11.32 -17.89
N LYS A 246 6.27 12.16 -18.85
CA LYS A 246 5.95 11.74 -20.22
C LYS A 246 4.90 10.63 -20.28
N VAL A 247 3.88 10.72 -19.43
CA VAL A 247 2.77 9.76 -19.35
C VAL A 247 1.45 10.39 -19.76
N GLU A 248 0.63 9.61 -20.49
CA GLU A 248 -0.72 10.02 -20.90
C GLU A 248 -1.78 9.41 -19.98
N LYS A 249 -1.51 8.24 -19.43
CA LYS A 249 -2.40 7.55 -18.49
C LYS A 249 -1.90 7.71 -17.09
N VAL A 250 -2.82 7.98 -16.19
CA VAL A 250 -2.55 8.15 -14.75
C VAL A 250 -3.57 7.37 -13.94
N TYR A 251 -3.15 6.94 -12.76
CA TYR A 251 -4.01 6.20 -11.86
C TYR A 251 -3.76 6.61 -10.41
N ILE A 252 -4.79 6.45 -9.58
CA ILE A 252 -4.75 6.77 -8.15
C ILE A 252 -5.59 5.76 -7.38
N CYS A 253 -5.15 5.44 -6.16
CA CYS A 253 -5.94 4.72 -5.19
C CYS A 253 -6.32 5.67 -4.06
N LEU A 254 -7.58 5.67 -3.66
CA LEU A 254 -8.14 6.53 -2.62
C LEU A 254 -8.89 5.68 -1.61
N SER A 255 -8.74 5.99 -0.33
CA SER A 255 -9.63 5.50 0.72
C SER A 255 -10.98 6.22 0.64
N ASP A 256 -12.04 5.59 1.11
CA ASP A 256 -13.43 6.10 1.07
C ASP A 256 -13.65 7.36 1.90
N ASN A 257 -12.73 7.73 2.80
CA ASN A 257 -12.73 8.99 3.54
C ASN A 257 -11.96 10.12 2.83
N ASN A 258 -11.46 9.90 1.62
CA ASN A 258 -10.60 10.86 0.94
C ASN A 258 -11.40 11.93 0.18
N SER A 259 -11.11 13.20 0.46
CA SER A 259 -11.79 14.35 -0.17
C SER A 259 -11.47 14.54 -1.68
N LEU A 260 -10.51 13.78 -2.24
CA LEU A 260 -10.12 13.88 -3.65
C LEU A 260 -11.08 13.17 -4.60
N GLU A 261 -11.95 12.26 -4.11
CA GLU A 261 -12.82 11.45 -4.98
C GLU A 261 -13.65 12.32 -5.92
N GLY A 262 -14.28 13.38 -5.41
CA GLY A 262 -15.06 14.31 -6.23
C GLY A 262 -14.23 15.08 -7.26
N PHE A 263 -12.97 15.39 -6.98
CA PHE A 263 -12.05 15.99 -7.94
C PHE A 263 -11.68 15.00 -9.04
N ILE A 264 -11.33 13.78 -8.68
CA ILE A 264 -10.94 12.71 -9.61
C ILE A 264 -12.09 12.41 -10.60
N GLN A 265 -13.32 12.26 -10.11
CA GLN A 265 -14.50 12.06 -10.96
C GLN A 265 -14.76 13.24 -11.92
N LYS A 266 -14.68 14.48 -11.42
CA LYS A 266 -14.82 15.70 -12.25
C LYS A 266 -13.70 15.87 -13.28
N THR A 267 -12.56 15.21 -13.10
CA THR A 267 -11.43 15.23 -14.02
C THR A 267 -11.55 14.15 -15.11
N GLY A 268 -12.59 13.31 -15.05
CA GLY A 268 -12.87 12.30 -16.08
C GLY A 268 -12.20 10.95 -15.82
N PHE A 269 -11.74 10.69 -14.60
CA PHE A 269 -11.23 9.37 -14.22
C PHE A 269 -12.40 8.39 -14.08
N SER A 270 -12.19 7.19 -14.59
CA SER A 270 -13.10 6.06 -14.41
C SER A 270 -12.70 5.25 -13.19
N LYS A 271 -13.71 4.84 -12.41
CA LYS A 271 -13.50 3.92 -11.30
C LYS A 271 -13.23 2.50 -11.83
N ASP A 272 -12.24 1.86 -11.28
CA ASP A 272 -11.97 0.45 -11.53
C ASP A 272 -13.01 -0.43 -10.78
N PRO A 273 -13.44 -1.56 -11.34
CA PRO A 273 -14.35 -2.48 -10.63
C PRO A 273 -13.71 -3.11 -9.38
N ILE A 274 -12.39 -3.17 -9.32
CA ILE A 274 -11.68 -3.75 -8.17
C ILE A 274 -11.66 -2.76 -7.01
N GLU A 275 -12.06 -3.23 -5.83
CA GLU A 275 -11.91 -2.54 -4.55
C GLU A 275 -11.19 -3.43 -3.56
N GLN A 276 -10.57 -2.82 -2.53
CA GLN A 276 -10.00 -3.56 -1.41
C GLN A 276 -10.48 -2.99 -0.08
N TYR A 277 -10.70 -3.86 0.89
CA TYR A 277 -10.78 -3.43 2.28
C TYR A 277 -9.38 -3.28 2.86
N GLU A 278 -9.14 -2.22 3.58
CA GLU A 278 -8.08 -2.16 4.58
C GLU A 278 -8.67 -2.63 5.90
N MET A 279 -8.04 -3.66 6.47
CA MET A 279 -8.51 -4.26 7.72
C MET A 279 -7.42 -4.19 8.79
N CYS A 280 -7.84 -4.00 10.03
CA CYS A 280 -6.96 -3.75 11.17
C CYS A 280 -7.39 -4.53 12.40
N ILE A 281 -6.39 -4.94 13.21
CA ILE A 281 -6.55 -5.34 14.62
C ILE A 281 -5.66 -4.42 15.46
N PRO A 282 -6.21 -3.65 16.40
CA PRO A 282 -5.41 -3.05 17.45
C PRO A 282 -4.78 -4.15 18.33
N LEU A 283 -3.51 -3.98 18.66
CA LEU A 283 -2.83 -4.86 19.61
C LEU A 283 -2.75 -4.16 20.96
N ASP A 284 -3.24 -4.82 22.00
CA ASP A 284 -3.11 -4.33 23.36
C ASP A 284 -1.66 -4.52 23.83
N PRO A 285 -0.95 -3.46 24.26
CA PRO A 285 0.40 -3.58 24.81
C PRO A 285 0.49 -4.47 26.03
N THR A 286 -0.64 -4.75 26.71
CA THR A 286 -0.71 -5.60 27.89
C THR A 286 -0.87 -7.08 27.57
N THR A 287 -1.07 -7.44 26.30
CA THR A 287 -1.13 -8.86 25.88
C THR A 287 0.29 -9.44 25.85
N SER A 288 0.88 -9.64 27.04
CA SER A 288 2.07 -10.45 27.20
C SER A 288 1.79 -11.86 26.66
N LEU A 289 2.75 -12.44 25.97
CA LEU A 289 2.77 -13.84 25.57
C LEU A 289 2.52 -14.69 26.83
N ILE A 290 1.28 -15.11 27.04
CA ILE A 290 1.01 -16.21 27.97
C ILE A 290 1.58 -17.42 27.25
N SER A 291 2.76 -17.85 27.69
CA SER A 291 3.31 -19.13 27.31
C SER A 291 2.32 -20.20 27.76
N GLU A 292 1.58 -20.78 26.84
CA GLU A 292 0.95 -22.08 27.06
C GLU A 292 2.10 -23.11 27.17
N ASN A 293 2.66 -23.21 28.37
CA ASN A 293 3.33 -24.39 28.85
C ASN A 293 2.27 -25.15 29.64
N ASP A 294 1.61 -26.09 28.98
CA ASP A 294 1.11 -27.33 29.61
C ASP A 294 0.92 -28.39 28.50
#